data_e600b0d6efefa573d4562477eb6e2307
#
_entry.id   e600b0d6efefa573d4562477eb6e2307
#
_cell.length_a   1.000
_cell.length_b   1.000
_cell.length_c   1.000
_cell.angle_alpha   90.00
_cell.angle_beta   90.00
_cell.angle_gamma   90.00
#
_symmetry.space_group_name_H-M   'P 1'
#
loop_
_entity.id
_entity.type
_entity.pdbx_description
1 polymer ?
#
loop_
_entity_poly.entity_id
_entity_poly.type
_entity_poly.pdbx_seq_one_letter_code
_entity_poly.pdbx_strand_id
1 'polypeptide(L)'
;MAKILVVDDSPTEIHVLQTILEKNGHEVVVADSGEAGIEKAKETMPDLVLMDVVMPGMNGFQATRQLSKQSETANIPVIIVTTKDQETDKVWAKRQGAKDYIVKPVQEKGLIEHVNMVLSS
;
A
#
# COMPACT_ATOMS: atom_id res chain seq x y z
N MET A 1 10.90 3.14 -13.06
CA MET A 1 9.46 3.40 -13.14
C MET A 1 8.68 2.15 -12.80
N ALA A 2 7.72 2.26 -11.87
CA ALA A 2 6.93 1.12 -11.41
C ALA A 2 5.44 1.46 -11.47
N LYS A 3 4.60 0.43 -11.52
CA LYS A 3 3.15 0.58 -11.36
C LYS A 3 2.82 0.34 -9.90
N ILE A 4 2.23 1.33 -9.24
CA ILE A 4 1.94 1.29 -7.81
C ILE A 4 0.43 1.43 -7.60
N LEU A 5 -0.14 0.49 -6.85
CA LEU A 5 -1.55 0.54 -6.47
C LEU A 5 -1.65 1.22 -5.11
N VAL A 6 -2.47 2.28 -5.04
CA VAL A 6 -2.75 3.00 -3.79
C VAL A 6 -4.16 2.63 -3.33
N VAL A 7 -4.27 2.07 -2.13
CA VAL A 7 -5.55 1.67 -1.54
C VAL A 7 -5.79 2.51 -0.30
N ASP A 8 -6.79 3.38 -0.36
CA ASP A 8 -7.15 4.30 0.71
C ASP A 8 -8.58 4.79 0.45
N ASP A 9 -9.38 4.95 1.50
CA ASP A 9 -10.75 5.42 1.33
C ASP A 9 -10.87 6.95 1.31
N SER A 10 -9.79 7.67 1.53
CA SER A 10 -9.75 9.13 1.53
C SER A 10 -9.26 9.66 0.18
N PRO A 11 -10.12 10.37 -0.58
CA PRO A 11 -9.68 10.97 -1.84
C PRO A 11 -8.51 11.94 -1.66
N THR A 12 -8.47 12.67 -0.54
CA THR A 12 -7.39 13.60 -0.25
C THR A 12 -6.05 12.86 -0.08
N GLU A 13 -6.06 11.75 0.67
CA GLU A 13 -4.85 10.96 0.89
C GLU A 13 -4.39 10.30 -0.40
N ILE A 14 -5.32 9.78 -1.19
CA ILE A 14 -5.01 9.22 -2.50
C ILE A 14 -4.32 10.27 -3.36
N HIS A 15 -4.86 11.48 -3.39
CA HIS A 15 -4.30 12.57 -4.21
C HIS A 15 -2.87 12.91 -3.77
N VAL A 16 -2.61 12.97 -2.47
CA VAL A 16 -1.27 13.26 -1.94
C VAL A 16 -0.28 12.20 -2.41
N LEU A 17 -0.62 10.92 -2.22
CA LEU A 17 0.27 9.82 -2.60
C LEU A 17 0.46 9.77 -4.12
N GLN A 18 -0.62 9.91 -4.88
CA GLN A 18 -0.56 9.86 -6.33
C GLN A 18 0.32 10.98 -6.90
N THR A 19 0.17 12.20 -6.36
CA THR A 19 0.97 13.35 -6.81
C THR A 19 2.46 13.09 -6.60
N ILE A 20 2.83 12.60 -5.41
CA ILE A 20 4.24 12.32 -5.10
C ILE A 20 4.79 11.23 -6.02
N LEU A 21 4.04 10.14 -6.17
CA LEU A 21 4.50 8.99 -6.95
C LEU A 21 4.64 9.34 -8.43
N GLU A 22 3.66 10.03 -8.99
CA GLU A 22 3.71 10.42 -10.42
C GLU A 22 4.84 11.41 -10.68
N LYS A 23 5.07 12.33 -9.76
CA LYS A 23 6.19 13.27 -9.85
C LYS A 23 7.52 12.54 -9.91
N ASN A 24 7.61 11.38 -9.28
CA ASN A 24 8.84 10.59 -9.26
C ASN A 24 8.85 9.48 -10.33
N GLY A 25 8.00 9.58 -11.33
CA GLY A 25 8.06 8.74 -12.52
C GLY A 25 7.31 7.42 -12.43
N HIS A 26 6.46 7.25 -11.41
CA HIS A 26 5.70 6.00 -11.25
C HIS A 26 4.29 6.14 -11.87
N GLU A 27 3.78 5.02 -12.35
CA GLU A 27 2.38 4.93 -12.76
C GLU A 27 1.54 4.56 -11.55
N VAL A 28 0.39 5.20 -11.35
CA VAL A 28 -0.45 4.97 -10.17
C VAL A 28 -1.82 4.46 -10.60
N VAL A 29 -2.28 3.38 -9.96
CA VAL A 29 -3.67 2.94 -10.00
C VAL A 29 -4.22 3.06 -8.59
N VAL A 30 -5.52 3.28 -8.45
CA VAL A 30 -6.12 3.55 -7.15
C VAL A 30 -7.31 2.65 -6.88
N ALA A 31 -7.55 2.37 -5.60
CA ALA A 31 -8.74 1.68 -5.12
C ALA A 31 -9.16 2.32 -3.79
N ASP A 32 -10.45 2.36 -3.52
CA ASP A 32 -10.98 3.08 -2.35
C ASP A 32 -11.49 2.15 -1.24
N SER A 33 -11.22 0.86 -1.35
CA SER A 33 -11.57 -0.11 -0.30
C SER A 33 -10.63 -1.30 -0.37
N GLY A 34 -10.61 -2.10 0.71
CA GLY A 34 -9.80 -3.32 0.74
C GLY A 34 -10.20 -4.29 -0.36
N GLU A 35 -11.49 -4.50 -0.52
CA GLU A 35 -12.03 -5.41 -1.55
C GLU A 35 -11.66 -4.94 -2.95
N ALA A 36 -11.87 -3.65 -3.24
CA ALA A 36 -11.50 -3.08 -4.53
C ALA A 36 -9.99 -3.15 -4.75
N GLY A 37 -9.21 -3.00 -3.70
CA GLY A 37 -7.75 -3.12 -3.76
C GLY A 37 -7.30 -4.50 -4.18
N ILE A 38 -7.91 -5.54 -3.62
CA ILE A 38 -7.59 -6.93 -3.99
C ILE A 38 -7.93 -7.17 -5.46
N GLU A 39 -9.11 -6.74 -5.90
CA GLU A 39 -9.52 -6.91 -7.29
C GLU A 39 -8.60 -6.15 -8.24
N LYS A 40 -8.23 -4.92 -7.89
CA LYS A 40 -7.34 -4.10 -8.71
C LYS A 40 -5.95 -4.70 -8.79
N ALA A 41 -5.46 -5.29 -7.70
CA ALA A 41 -4.16 -5.96 -7.70
C ALA A 41 -4.14 -7.14 -8.66
N LYS A 42 -5.21 -7.95 -8.68
CA LYS A 42 -5.33 -9.07 -9.61
C LYS A 42 -5.43 -8.61 -11.06
N GLU A 43 -6.16 -7.53 -11.28
CA GLU A 43 -6.42 -7.01 -12.62
C GLU A 43 -5.19 -6.34 -13.22
N THR A 44 -4.47 -5.54 -12.44
CA THR A 44 -3.39 -4.70 -12.96
C THR A 44 -1.99 -5.24 -12.67
N MET A 45 -1.86 -6.19 -11.76
CA MET A 45 -0.57 -6.77 -11.35
C MET A 45 0.48 -5.70 -11.08
N PRO A 46 0.24 -4.84 -10.06
CA PRO A 46 1.19 -3.76 -9.77
C PRO A 46 2.50 -4.30 -9.21
N ASP A 47 3.53 -3.47 -9.27
CA ASP A 47 4.83 -3.80 -8.70
C ASP A 47 4.87 -3.61 -7.18
N LEU A 48 3.94 -2.83 -6.65
CA LEU A 48 3.90 -2.47 -5.23
C LEU A 48 2.49 -2.01 -4.87
N VAL A 49 2.04 -2.30 -3.65
CA VAL A 49 0.77 -1.79 -3.10
C VAL A 49 1.07 -0.92 -1.88
N LEU A 50 0.50 0.27 -1.85
CA LEU A 50 0.45 1.11 -0.65
C LEU A 50 -0.95 0.98 -0.06
N MET A 51 -1.03 0.49 1.19
CA MET A 51 -2.30 0.07 1.79
C MET A 51 -2.56 0.83 3.09
N ASP A 52 -3.65 1.58 3.16
CA ASP A 52 -4.12 2.13 4.43
C ASP A 52 -4.78 1.01 5.26
N VAL A 53 -4.81 1.20 6.57
CA VAL A 53 -5.42 0.23 7.50
C VAL A 53 -6.87 0.58 7.80
N VAL A 54 -7.13 1.85 8.13
CA VAL A 54 -8.45 2.28 8.63
C VAL A 54 -9.36 2.59 7.45
N MET A 55 -10.17 1.61 7.08
CA MET A 55 -11.13 1.73 5.99
C MET A 55 -12.43 1.03 6.39
N PRO A 56 -13.60 1.50 5.91
CA PRO A 56 -14.86 0.81 6.18
C PRO A 56 -14.84 -0.61 5.58
N GLY A 57 -15.49 -1.54 6.26
CA GLY A 57 -15.53 -2.93 5.82
C GLY A 57 -14.21 -3.61 6.08
N MET A 58 -13.60 -4.20 5.05
CA MET A 58 -12.31 -4.87 5.18
C MET A 58 -11.21 -3.85 5.46
N ASN A 59 -10.47 -4.03 6.56
CA ASN A 59 -9.36 -3.14 6.87
C ASN A 59 -8.11 -3.55 6.09
N GLY A 60 -7.07 -2.70 6.15
CA GLY A 60 -5.85 -2.92 5.38
C GLY A 60 -5.04 -4.14 5.82
N PHE A 61 -5.12 -4.51 7.09
CA PHE A 61 -4.45 -5.73 7.56
C PHE A 61 -5.09 -6.97 6.95
N GLN A 62 -6.42 -7.00 6.90
CA GLN A 62 -7.16 -8.11 6.29
C GLN A 62 -6.88 -8.20 4.79
N ALA A 63 -6.87 -7.05 4.12
CA ALA A 63 -6.59 -7.01 2.69
C ALA A 63 -5.16 -7.49 2.39
N THR A 64 -4.18 -7.05 3.19
CA THR A 64 -2.79 -7.48 3.05
C THR A 64 -2.66 -8.99 3.23
N ARG A 65 -3.34 -9.54 4.23
CA ARG A 65 -3.33 -10.99 4.46
C ARG A 65 -3.88 -11.74 3.25
N GLN A 66 -4.99 -11.27 2.68
CA GLN A 66 -5.57 -11.92 1.51
C GLN A 66 -4.66 -11.86 0.30
N LEU A 67 -4.02 -10.71 0.07
CA LEU A 67 -3.05 -10.57 -1.03
C LEU A 67 -1.88 -11.55 -0.83
N SER A 68 -1.39 -11.68 0.39
CA SER A 68 -0.25 -12.56 0.70
C SER A 68 -0.59 -14.04 0.52
N LYS A 69 -1.84 -14.43 0.72
CA LYS A 69 -2.26 -15.83 0.67
C LYS A 69 -2.63 -16.33 -0.72
N GLN A 70 -2.99 -15.43 -1.64
CA GLN A 70 -3.40 -15.82 -2.98
C GLN A 70 -2.18 -15.90 -3.89
N SER A 71 -2.04 -16.99 -4.63
CA SER A 71 -0.86 -17.24 -5.46
C SER A 71 -0.64 -16.13 -6.50
N GLU A 72 -1.72 -15.54 -7.00
CA GLU A 72 -1.65 -14.49 -8.01
C GLU A 72 -1.00 -13.21 -7.50
N THR A 73 -1.14 -12.91 -6.19
CA THR A 73 -0.72 -11.63 -5.61
C THR A 73 0.34 -11.78 -4.52
N ALA A 74 0.70 -13.01 -4.16
CA ALA A 74 1.59 -13.28 -3.02
C ALA A 74 2.97 -12.62 -3.16
N ASN A 75 3.44 -12.42 -4.37
CA ASN A 75 4.76 -11.83 -4.60
C ASN A 75 4.73 -10.31 -4.77
N ILE A 76 3.55 -9.69 -4.73
CA ILE A 76 3.44 -8.24 -4.81
C ILE A 76 3.70 -7.67 -3.41
N PRO A 77 4.76 -6.87 -3.23
CA PRO A 77 5.04 -6.30 -1.91
C PRO A 77 4.00 -5.27 -1.51
N VAL A 78 3.69 -5.23 -0.21
CA VAL A 78 2.73 -4.29 0.36
C VAL A 78 3.46 -3.43 1.40
N ILE A 79 3.31 -2.12 1.30
CA ILE A 79 3.73 -1.17 2.34
C ILE A 79 2.45 -0.63 2.98
N ILE A 80 2.36 -0.74 4.30
CA ILE A 80 1.25 -0.12 5.05
C ILE A 80 1.53 1.38 5.18
N VAL A 81 0.55 2.22 4.89
CA VAL A 81 0.64 3.68 5.01
C VAL A 81 -0.59 4.15 5.78
N THR A 82 -0.42 4.51 7.06
CA THR A 82 -1.56 4.75 7.95
C THR A 82 -1.20 5.71 9.07
N THR A 83 -2.24 6.23 9.75
CA THR A 83 -2.04 7.06 10.94
C THR A 83 -1.77 6.23 12.21
N LYS A 84 -2.00 4.91 12.18
CA LYS A 84 -1.73 4.04 13.32
C LYS A 84 -0.21 3.92 13.52
N ASP A 85 0.27 4.23 14.74
CA ASP A 85 1.70 4.37 14.97
C ASP A 85 2.26 3.51 16.11
N GLN A 86 1.47 2.58 16.65
CA GLN A 86 1.93 1.75 17.76
C GLN A 86 2.79 0.58 17.26
N GLU A 87 3.70 0.13 18.11
CA GLU A 87 4.55 -1.02 17.78
C GLU A 87 3.74 -2.27 17.48
N THR A 88 2.63 -2.46 18.22
CA THR A 88 1.75 -3.60 17.98
C THR A 88 1.14 -3.56 16.59
N ASP A 89 0.83 -2.38 16.07
CA ASP A 89 0.31 -2.23 14.70
C ASP A 89 1.37 -2.67 13.68
N LYS A 90 2.61 -2.28 13.90
CA LYS A 90 3.72 -2.63 13.00
C LYS A 90 4.00 -4.12 13.00
N VAL A 91 4.00 -4.72 14.18
CA VAL A 91 4.19 -6.18 14.31
C VAL A 91 3.05 -6.91 13.61
N TRP A 92 1.81 -6.46 13.81
CA TRP A 92 0.64 -7.09 13.19
C TRP A 92 0.70 -6.99 11.66
N ALA A 93 1.12 -5.82 11.14
CA ALA A 93 1.28 -5.63 9.70
C ALA A 93 2.25 -6.64 9.10
N LYS A 94 3.38 -6.84 9.74
CA LYS A 94 4.38 -7.82 9.29
C LYS A 94 3.82 -9.23 9.27
N ARG A 95 3.04 -9.59 10.30
CA ARG A 95 2.41 -10.91 10.36
C ARG A 95 1.43 -11.13 9.22
N GLN A 96 0.81 -10.07 8.72
CA GLN A 96 -0.10 -10.17 7.58
C GLN A 96 0.64 -10.21 6.24
N GLY A 97 1.94 -10.00 6.24
CA GLY A 97 2.76 -10.09 5.04
C GLY A 97 3.26 -8.75 4.50
N ALA A 98 3.02 -7.64 5.21
CA ALA A 98 3.53 -6.34 4.79
C ALA A 98 5.06 -6.32 4.85
N LYS A 99 5.68 -5.67 3.88
CA LYS A 99 7.13 -5.55 3.80
C LYS A 99 7.65 -4.34 4.55
N ASP A 100 6.82 -3.29 4.70
CA ASP A 100 7.25 -2.05 5.34
C ASP A 100 6.04 -1.31 5.88
N TYR A 101 6.29 -0.24 6.64
CA TYR A 101 5.27 0.49 7.36
C TYR A 101 5.62 1.99 7.39
N ILE A 102 4.71 2.83 6.95
CA ILE A 102 4.90 4.29 6.95
C ILE A 102 3.76 4.92 7.73
N VAL A 103 4.10 5.80 8.68
CA VAL A 103 3.11 6.52 9.48
C VAL A 103 2.83 7.87 8.83
N LYS A 104 1.54 8.16 8.62
CA LYS A 104 1.11 9.47 8.10
C LYS A 104 1.31 10.56 9.15
N PRO A 105 1.54 11.81 8.74
CA PRO A 105 1.54 12.31 7.37
C PRO A 105 2.81 11.92 6.62
N VAL A 106 2.66 11.57 5.34
CA VAL A 106 3.81 11.19 4.53
C VAL A 106 4.55 12.43 4.05
N GLN A 107 5.88 12.30 3.96
CA GLN A 107 6.73 13.28 3.32
C GLN A 107 7.33 12.67 2.07
N GLU A 108 7.49 13.47 1.03
CA GLU A 108 7.92 12.97 -0.28
C GLU A 108 9.20 12.16 -0.19
N LYS A 109 10.23 12.72 0.45
CA LYS A 109 11.53 12.05 0.54
C LYS A 109 11.43 10.69 1.23
N GLY A 110 10.76 10.65 2.37
CA GLY A 110 10.60 9.41 3.13
C GLY A 110 9.81 8.37 2.36
N LEU A 111 8.71 8.77 1.75
CA LEU A 111 7.89 7.85 0.97
C LEU A 111 8.70 7.24 -0.17
N ILE A 112 9.42 8.06 -0.93
CA ILE A 112 10.18 7.58 -2.09
C ILE A 112 11.34 6.67 -1.65
N GLU A 113 12.00 6.98 -0.54
CA GLU A 113 13.05 6.11 0.00
C GLU A 113 12.50 4.72 0.34
N HIS A 114 11.36 4.64 1.02
CA HIS A 114 10.72 3.36 1.34
C HIS A 114 10.30 2.61 0.08
N VAL A 115 9.69 3.29 -0.86
CA VAL A 115 9.26 2.69 -2.12
C VAL A 115 10.45 2.10 -2.86
N ASN A 116 11.53 2.87 -3.01
CA ASN A 116 12.71 2.40 -3.72
C ASN A 116 13.37 1.21 -3.02
N MET A 117 13.42 1.25 -1.70
CA MET A 117 14.00 0.15 -0.92
C MET A 117 13.22 -1.15 -1.15
N VAL A 118 11.91 -1.10 -1.11
CA VAL A 118 11.07 -2.28 -1.30
C VAL A 118 11.15 -2.79 -2.73
N LEU A 119 11.13 -1.88 -3.72
CA LEU A 119 11.18 -2.26 -5.13
C LEU A 119 12.52 -2.88 -5.52
N SER A 120 13.59 -2.54 -4.83
CA SER A 120 14.93 -3.05 -5.14
C SER A 120 15.30 -4.31 -4.35
N SER A 121 14.41 -4.81 -3.53
CA SER A 121 14.66 -6.00 -2.70
C SER A 121 14.49 -7.30 -3.48
#